data_81d0e75cbf0332e6bb8e1f19a7145520
#
_entry.id   81d0e75cbf0332e6bb8e1f19a7145520
#
_cell.length_a   1.000
_cell.length_b   1.000
_cell.length_c   1.000
_cell.angle_alpha   90.00
_cell.angle_beta   90.00
_cell.angle_gamma   90.00
#
_symmetry.space_group_name_H-M   'P 1'
#
loop_
_entity.id
_entity.type
_entity.pdbx_description
1 polymer ?
#
loop_
_entity_poly.entity_id
_entity_poly.type
_entity_poly.pdbx_seq_one_letter_code
_entity_poly.pdbx_strand_id
1 'polypeptide(L)'
;MASERIQRRIDRLLDEADEAVSRFDWEAVRQRAEAVLAFDADNQEARAFLDAAEASLQGSTSSAHHESGISVESPRTSSESPTSFANGRYQVKEFLGEGGKKRVYQAHDSVLDRDVALAVIKTEGLDPTSRVRITREAQAMGRLGDHPHVLSIHDLGEDNGQPYMVLPLMPGGDVESLLEIAEDHKLPLEQAIDLAAQICRGLEFAHSKSIVHRDLKPGNIWLTADGTAKIGDFGLAVAIDRSRLTQEGMMVGTVSYMPPEQAMGGDVTPQSDLYSLGAMLYEMVCGRPPFLGDDSVAIIGQHINTPPVAPTWHNSECPRAPWRRSFCACWPRTRRSDLSLPPTC
;
A
#
# COMPACT_ATOMS: atom_id res chain seq x y z
N MET A 1 12.96 -37.96 19.10
CA MET A 1 14.27 -37.73 18.43
C MET A 1 14.24 -37.95 16.93
N ALA A 2 13.70 -39.07 16.37
CA ALA A 2 13.59 -39.23 14.89
C ALA A 2 12.57 -38.25 14.27
N SER A 3 11.41 -38.03 14.91
CA SER A 3 10.35 -37.10 14.48
C SER A 3 10.81 -35.66 14.41
N GLU A 4 11.55 -35.16 15.41
CA GLU A 4 12.08 -33.78 15.41
C GLU A 4 13.12 -33.52 14.32
N ARG A 5 13.90 -34.52 13.91
CA ARG A 5 14.85 -34.36 12.80
C ARG A 5 14.14 -34.28 11.46
N ILE A 6 13.05 -35.04 11.30
CA ILE A 6 12.21 -34.97 10.11
C ILE A 6 11.51 -33.61 10.05
N GLN A 7 10.93 -33.15 11.16
CA GLN A 7 10.26 -31.86 11.20
C GLN A 7 11.22 -30.71 10.83
N ARG A 8 12.40 -30.62 11.42
CA ARG A 8 13.41 -29.59 11.05
C ARG A 8 13.87 -29.68 9.59
N ARG A 9 13.76 -30.84 8.97
CA ARG A 9 14.08 -30.99 7.55
C ARG A 9 12.94 -30.51 6.68
N ILE A 10 11.68 -30.75 7.08
CA ILE A 10 10.49 -30.23 6.43
C ILE A 10 10.51 -28.70 6.48
N ASP A 11 10.69 -28.11 7.69
CA ASP A 11 10.72 -26.66 7.89
C ASP A 11 11.78 -26.00 6.97
N ARG A 12 12.99 -26.56 6.91
CA ARG A 12 14.05 -26.05 6.03
C ARG A 12 13.68 -26.13 4.54
N LEU A 13 13.05 -27.21 4.09
CA LEU A 13 12.65 -27.37 2.69
C LEU A 13 11.51 -26.42 2.30
N LEU A 14 10.62 -26.10 3.24
CA LEU A 14 9.57 -25.08 3.05
C LEU A 14 10.19 -23.68 2.97
N ASP A 15 11.14 -23.33 3.85
CA ASP A 15 11.88 -22.08 3.78
C ASP A 15 12.63 -21.93 2.44
N GLU A 16 13.31 -23.01 1.98
CA GLU A 16 14.00 -23.02 0.69
C GLU A 16 13.03 -22.90 -0.51
N ALA A 17 11.80 -23.42 -0.39
CA ALA A 17 10.76 -23.27 -1.41
C ALA A 17 10.27 -21.81 -1.47
N ASP A 18 10.03 -21.17 -0.34
CA ASP A 18 9.62 -19.77 -0.25
C ASP A 18 10.70 -18.83 -0.82
N GLU A 19 11.98 -19.09 -0.51
CA GLU A 19 13.10 -18.36 -1.09
C GLU A 19 13.18 -18.52 -2.62
N ALA A 20 12.86 -19.71 -3.14
CA ALA A 20 12.80 -19.97 -4.59
C ALA A 20 11.61 -19.25 -5.25
N VAL A 21 10.45 -19.12 -4.60
CA VAL A 21 9.32 -18.31 -5.05
C VAL A 21 9.76 -16.84 -5.23
N SER A 22 10.48 -16.29 -4.27
CA SER A 22 10.98 -14.91 -4.32
C SER A 22 11.90 -14.63 -5.51
N ARG A 23 12.54 -15.68 -6.06
CA ARG A 23 13.41 -15.62 -7.24
C ARG A 23 12.71 -16.05 -8.53
N PHE A 24 11.41 -16.37 -8.49
CA PHE A 24 10.64 -16.93 -9.62
C PHE A 24 11.23 -18.22 -10.19
N ASP A 25 11.98 -18.99 -9.37
CA ASP A 25 12.55 -20.29 -9.75
C ASP A 25 11.55 -21.42 -9.48
N TRP A 26 10.53 -21.50 -10.33
CA TRP A 26 9.41 -22.43 -10.17
C TRP A 26 9.82 -23.91 -10.23
N GLU A 27 10.92 -24.24 -10.91
CA GLU A 27 11.44 -25.60 -10.92
C GLU A 27 12.05 -25.97 -9.56
N ALA A 28 12.76 -25.05 -8.90
CA ALA A 28 13.26 -25.25 -7.55
C ALA A 28 12.10 -25.33 -6.54
N VAL A 29 11.06 -24.48 -6.67
CA VAL A 29 9.84 -24.55 -5.83
C VAL A 29 9.23 -25.94 -5.93
N ARG A 30 9.00 -26.46 -7.14
CA ARG A 30 8.43 -27.79 -7.38
C ARG A 30 9.25 -28.87 -6.69
N GLN A 31 10.57 -28.88 -6.89
CA GLN A 31 11.47 -29.89 -6.32
C GLN A 31 11.48 -29.89 -4.79
N ARG A 32 11.42 -28.70 -4.15
CA ARG A 32 11.37 -28.59 -2.69
C ARG A 32 10.03 -29.06 -2.13
N ALA A 33 8.93 -28.66 -2.75
CA ALA A 33 7.59 -29.08 -2.37
C ALA A 33 7.42 -30.62 -2.49
N GLU A 34 7.87 -31.24 -3.59
CA GLU A 34 7.86 -32.69 -3.77
C GLU A 34 8.71 -33.40 -2.69
N ALA A 35 9.86 -32.83 -2.32
CA ALA A 35 10.72 -33.35 -1.27
C ALA A 35 10.05 -33.31 0.11
N VAL A 36 9.26 -32.29 0.43
CA VAL A 36 8.46 -32.22 1.66
C VAL A 36 7.36 -33.29 1.64
N LEU A 37 6.60 -33.40 0.54
CA LEU A 37 5.51 -34.35 0.40
C LEU A 37 5.99 -35.81 0.46
N ALA A 38 7.25 -36.09 0.17
CA ALA A 38 7.86 -37.41 0.35
C ALA A 38 8.06 -37.75 1.85
N PHE A 39 8.14 -36.77 2.76
CA PHE A 39 8.21 -36.99 4.21
C PHE A 39 6.87 -36.88 4.90
N ASP A 40 6.01 -35.99 4.42
CA ASP A 40 4.67 -35.70 4.93
C ASP A 40 3.72 -35.45 3.76
N ALA A 41 3.04 -36.53 3.32
CA ALA A 41 2.15 -36.53 2.16
C ALA A 41 0.91 -35.64 2.35
N ASP A 42 0.56 -35.26 3.58
CA ASP A 42 -0.60 -34.44 3.90
C ASP A 42 -0.25 -32.97 4.20
N ASN A 43 1.01 -32.57 4.00
CA ASN A 43 1.49 -31.22 4.21
C ASN A 43 0.79 -30.24 3.26
N GLN A 44 -0.07 -29.38 3.83
CA GLN A 44 -0.88 -28.45 3.04
C GLN A 44 -0.06 -27.34 2.39
N GLU A 45 0.99 -26.88 3.05
CA GLU A 45 1.87 -25.82 2.56
C GLU A 45 2.70 -26.30 1.36
N ALA A 46 3.28 -27.50 1.44
CA ALA A 46 3.98 -28.09 0.32
C ALA A 46 3.07 -28.38 -0.89
N ARG A 47 1.80 -28.73 -0.66
CA ARG A 47 0.82 -28.87 -1.76
C ARG A 47 0.54 -27.53 -2.43
N ALA A 48 0.39 -26.45 -1.66
CA ALA A 48 0.17 -25.12 -2.21
C ALA A 48 1.36 -24.64 -3.07
N PHE A 49 2.58 -24.88 -2.62
CA PHE A 49 3.80 -24.61 -3.41
C PHE A 49 3.87 -25.43 -4.69
N LEU A 50 3.49 -26.70 -4.64
CA LEU A 50 3.47 -27.57 -5.81
C LEU A 50 2.47 -27.10 -6.86
N ASP A 51 1.23 -26.80 -6.44
CA ASP A 51 0.16 -26.29 -7.31
C ASP A 51 0.55 -24.96 -7.97
N ALA A 52 1.18 -24.05 -7.22
CA ALA A 52 1.67 -22.77 -7.74
C ALA A 52 2.79 -22.95 -8.77
N ALA A 53 3.73 -23.87 -8.50
CA ALA A 53 4.83 -24.16 -9.41
C ALA A 53 4.34 -24.81 -10.71
N GLU A 54 3.42 -25.77 -10.62
CA GLU A 54 2.83 -26.44 -11.79
C GLU A 54 2.05 -25.45 -12.68
N ALA A 55 1.24 -24.57 -12.08
CA ALA A 55 0.52 -23.55 -12.82
C ALA A 55 1.46 -22.59 -13.57
N SER A 56 2.57 -22.20 -12.93
CA SER A 56 3.56 -21.29 -13.51
C SER A 56 4.40 -21.94 -14.61
N LEU A 57 4.77 -23.21 -14.46
CA LEU A 57 5.53 -23.97 -15.45
C LEU A 57 4.68 -24.35 -16.68
N GLN A 58 3.39 -24.65 -16.50
CA GLN A 58 2.46 -24.94 -17.60
C GLN A 58 2.15 -23.71 -18.46
N GLY A 59 2.16 -22.50 -17.87
CA GLY A 59 2.03 -21.24 -18.58
C GLY A 59 3.19 -20.95 -19.56
N SER A 60 4.35 -21.55 -19.33
CA SER A 60 5.57 -21.32 -20.14
C SER A 60 5.73 -22.25 -21.35
N THR A 61 4.94 -23.31 -21.49
CA THR A 61 5.11 -24.33 -22.55
C THR A 61 4.13 -24.22 -23.72
N SER A 62 3.26 -23.21 -23.74
CA SER A 62 2.25 -23.04 -24.81
C SER A 62 2.65 -22.00 -25.87
N SER A 63 3.86 -22.09 -26.42
CA SER A 63 4.27 -21.28 -27.57
C SER A 63 5.10 -22.09 -28.57
N ALA A 64 4.50 -23.09 -29.24
CA ALA A 64 4.98 -23.56 -30.57
C ALA A 64 3.93 -24.50 -31.23
N HIS A 65 3.43 -24.06 -32.41
CA HIS A 65 2.81 -24.82 -33.50
C HIS A 65 1.46 -25.51 -33.28
N HIS A 66 0.38 -25.01 -33.88
CA HIS A 66 -0.22 -25.60 -35.08
C HIS A 66 -1.30 -24.69 -35.68
N GLU A 67 -1.18 -24.45 -37.01
CA GLU A 67 -2.26 -23.96 -37.88
C GLU A 67 -3.33 -25.05 -38.04
N SER A 68 -4.58 -24.71 -37.97
CA SER A 68 -5.70 -25.04 -38.85
C SER A 68 -7.05 -24.88 -38.18
N GLY A 69 -7.80 -23.92 -38.67
CA GLY A 69 -9.23 -23.68 -38.74
C GLY A 69 -10.21 -24.52 -37.95
N ILE A 70 -11.00 -23.77 -37.18
CA ILE A 70 -12.47 -23.79 -37.15
C ILE A 70 -12.91 -22.71 -36.15
N SER A 71 -13.74 -21.77 -36.62
CA SER A 71 -14.32 -20.69 -35.85
C SER A 71 -15.28 -21.22 -34.77
N VAL A 72 -14.94 -21.02 -33.50
CA VAL A 72 -15.93 -21.00 -32.40
C VAL A 72 -15.56 -19.80 -31.53
N GLU A 73 -16.45 -18.84 -31.48
CA GLU A 73 -16.36 -17.67 -30.61
C GLU A 73 -16.30 -18.09 -29.15
N SER A 74 -15.14 -18.01 -28.54
CA SER A 74 -14.92 -18.04 -27.09
C SER A 74 -14.53 -16.64 -26.64
N PRO A 75 -14.98 -16.17 -25.45
CA PRO A 75 -14.73 -14.80 -25.02
C PRO A 75 -13.23 -14.58 -24.86
N ARG A 76 -12.69 -13.68 -25.66
CA ARG A 76 -11.29 -13.26 -25.64
C ARG A 76 -11.00 -12.54 -24.33
N THR A 77 -10.30 -13.18 -23.41
CA THR A 77 -9.51 -12.49 -22.41
C THR A 77 -8.21 -12.02 -23.07
N SER A 78 -8.30 -10.97 -23.86
CA SER A 78 -7.13 -10.25 -24.33
C SER A 78 -6.64 -9.34 -23.22
N SER A 79 -5.40 -9.51 -22.77
CA SER A 79 -4.66 -8.58 -21.94
C SER A 79 -4.23 -7.33 -22.72
N GLU A 80 -5.12 -6.78 -23.54
CA GLU A 80 -4.91 -5.47 -24.15
C GLU A 80 -5.26 -4.40 -23.14
N SER A 81 -4.30 -3.51 -22.89
CA SER A 81 -4.56 -2.31 -22.07
C SER A 81 -5.78 -1.58 -22.63
N PRO A 82 -6.71 -1.11 -21.79
CA PRO A 82 -7.89 -0.42 -22.26
C PRO A 82 -7.47 0.83 -23.06
N THR A 83 -8.10 1.07 -24.19
CA THR A 83 -7.80 2.21 -25.06
C THR A 83 -8.60 3.45 -24.66
N SER A 84 -9.77 3.27 -24.03
CA SER A 84 -10.62 4.38 -23.59
C SER A 84 -11.59 3.95 -22.50
N PHE A 85 -12.16 4.95 -21.80
CA PHE A 85 -13.22 4.80 -20.80
C PHE A 85 -14.36 5.79 -21.08
N ALA A 86 -15.52 5.57 -20.44
CA ALA A 86 -16.70 6.43 -20.57
C ALA A 86 -17.12 6.68 -22.03
N ASN A 87 -17.30 5.61 -22.81
CA ASN A 87 -17.67 5.67 -24.24
C ASN A 87 -16.70 6.53 -25.08
N GLY A 88 -15.40 6.48 -24.79
CA GLY A 88 -14.36 7.20 -25.54
C GLY A 88 -14.07 8.61 -25.04
N ARG A 89 -14.73 9.10 -23.96
CA ARG A 89 -14.41 10.40 -23.38
C ARG A 89 -12.97 10.47 -22.86
N TYR A 90 -12.55 9.47 -22.11
CA TYR A 90 -11.19 9.39 -21.58
C TYR A 90 -10.35 8.46 -22.46
N GLN A 91 -9.51 9.04 -23.29
CA GLN A 91 -8.60 8.29 -24.16
C GLN A 91 -7.31 7.99 -23.45
N VAL A 92 -7.00 6.70 -23.24
CA VAL A 92 -5.79 6.27 -22.55
C VAL A 92 -4.56 6.58 -23.39
N LYS A 93 -3.60 7.27 -22.79
CA LYS A 93 -2.30 7.61 -23.39
C LYS A 93 -1.19 6.69 -22.91
N GLU A 94 -1.13 6.48 -21.59
CA GLU A 94 -0.03 5.76 -20.95
C GLU A 94 -0.51 5.09 -19.67
N PHE A 95 0.11 3.95 -19.33
CA PHE A 95 -0.04 3.29 -18.05
C PHE A 95 0.94 3.93 -17.05
N LEU A 96 0.43 4.51 -15.96
CA LEU A 96 1.25 5.19 -14.96
C LEU A 96 1.69 4.27 -13.81
N GLY A 97 0.89 3.25 -13.49
CA GLY A 97 1.24 2.33 -12.43
C GLY A 97 0.08 1.49 -11.92
N GLU A 98 0.42 0.47 -11.13
CA GLU A 98 -0.54 -0.45 -10.53
C GLU A 98 -0.20 -0.65 -9.06
N GLY A 99 -1.19 -0.44 -8.20
CA GLY A 99 -1.13 -0.78 -6.79
C GLY A 99 -2.05 -1.94 -6.45
N GLY A 100 -2.06 -2.36 -5.20
CA GLY A 100 -2.91 -3.44 -4.72
C GLY A 100 -4.42 -3.23 -4.97
N LYS A 101 -4.86 -1.97 -5.09
CA LYS A 101 -6.28 -1.59 -5.13
C LYS A 101 -6.72 -0.97 -6.45
N LYS A 102 -5.82 -0.42 -7.25
CA LYS A 102 -6.13 0.34 -8.48
C LYS A 102 -5.04 0.21 -9.53
N ARG A 103 -5.43 0.40 -10.79
CA ARG A 103 -4.56 0.68 -11.94
C ARG A 103 -4.73 2.14 -12.32
N VAL A 104 -3.65 2.85 -12.58
CA VAL A 104 -3.68 4.27 -12.91
C VAL A 104 -3.15 4.48 -14.33
N TYR A 105 -3.88 5.24 -15.11
CA TYR A 105 -3.54 5.58 -16.48
C TYR A 105 -3.51 7.09 -16.65
N GLN A 106 -2.60 7.61 -17.46
CA GLN A 106 -2.75 8.93 -18.03
C GLN A 106 -3.77 8.84 -19.16
N ALA A 107 -4.77 9.69 -19.13
CA ALA A 107 -5.79 9.75 -20.16
C ALA A 107 -6.07 11.20 -20.57
N HIS A 108 -6.54 11.38 -21.82
CA HIS A 108 -7.01 12.66 -22.31
C HIS A 108 -8.53 12.75 -22.18
N ASP A 109 -9.03 13.73 -21.44
CA ASP A 109 -10.46 14.07 -21.39
C ASP A 109 -10.82 14.88 -22.63
N SER A 110 -11.43 14.24 -23.62
CA SER A 110 -11.80 14.84 -24.90
C SER A 110 -12.91 15.90 -24.80
N VAL A 111 -13.65 15.97 -23.67
CA VAL A 111 -14.68 16.98 -23.43
C VAL A 111 -14.08 18.27 -22.86
N LEU A 112 -13.11 18.16 -21.96
CA LEU A 112 -12.48 19.31 -21.32
C LEU A 112 -11.11 19.64 -21.91
N ASP A 113 -10.66 18.92 -22.94
CA ASP A 113 -9.37 19.07 -23.65
C ASP A 113 -8.20 19.18 -22.68
N ARG A 114 -8.06 18.19 -21.78
CA ARG A 114 -7.00 18.16 -20.79
C ARG A 114 -6.56 16.74 -20.46
N ASP A 115 -5.31 16.61 -19.99
CA ASP A 115 -4.80 15.35 -19.49
C ASP A 115 -5.18 15.17 -18.00
N VAL A 116 -5.50 13.94 -17.64
CA VAL A 116 -5.98 13.52 -16.33
C VAL A 116 -5.32 12.20 -15.92
N ALA A 117 -5.29 11.92 -14.61
CA ALA A 117 -5.02 10.59 -14.10
C ALA A 117 -6.34 9.84 -13.91
N LEU A 118 -6.49 8.70 -14.57
CA LEU A 118 -7.66 7.84 -14.48
C LEU A 118 -7.31 6.61 -13.65
N ALA A 119 -7.87 6.51 -12.45
CA ALA A 119 -7.65 5.43 -11.51
C ALA A 119 -8.80 4.41 -11.61
N VAL A 120 -8.54 3.25 -12.17
CA VAL A 120 -9.49 2.13 -12.29
C VAL A 120 -9.37 1.25 -11.06
N ILE A 121 -10.48 1.07 -10.35
CA ILE A 121 -10.50 0.30 -9.09
C ILE A 121 -10.59 -1.19 -9.42
N LYS A 122 -9.69 -1.98 -8.85
CA LYS A 122 -9.72 -3.44 -8.97
C LYS A 122 -10.89 -4.01 -8.19
N THR A 123 -11.82 -4.63 -8.89
CA THR A 123 -13.03 -5.24 -8.30
C THR A 123 -12.98 -6.75 -8.28
N GLU A 124 -11.90 -7.36 -8.78
CA GLU A 124 -11.71 -8.80 -8.79
C GLU A 124 -11.72 -9.36 -7.35
N GLY A 125 -12.55 -10.36 -7.09
CA GLY A 125 -12.69 -11.00 -5.77
C GLY A 125 -13.44 -10.17 -4.73
N LEU A 126 -14.01 -9.01 -5.08
CA LEU A 126 -14.84 -8.21 -4.17
C LEU A 126 -16.31 -8.65 -4.23
N ASP A 127 -16.90 -8.81 -3.05
CA ASP A 127 -18.35 -9.03 -2.93
C ASP A 127 -19.15 -7.76 -3.30
N PRO A 128 -20.46 -7.89 -3.65
CA PRO A 128 -21.28 -6.74 -4.05
C PRO A 128 -21.35 -5.62 -2.99
N THR A 129 -21.29 -5.97 -1.70
CA THR A 129 -21.35 -5.01 -0.60
C THR A 129 -20.08 -4.16 -0.57
N SER A 130 -18.93 -4.76 -0.81
CA SER A 130 -17.64 -4.08 -0.90
C SER A 130 -17.59 -3.11 -2.08
N ARG A 131 -18.15 -3.48 -3.24
CA ARG A 131 -18.26 -2.56 -4.40
C ARG A 131 -19.10 -1.34 -4.08
N VAL A 132 -20.26 -1.51 -3.43
CA VAL A 132 -21.10 -0.38 -3.00
C VAL A 132 -20.38 0.52 -2.00
N ARG A 133 -19.58 -0.03 -1.09
CA ARG A 133 -18.78 0.75 -0.15
C ARG A 133 -17.73 1.60 -0.86
N ILE A 134 -16.99 1.04 -1.81
CA ILE A 134 -16.00 1.75 -2.61
C ILE A 134 -16.62 2.97 -3.30
N THR A 135 -17.77 2.78 -3.95
CA THR A 135 -18.49 3.87 -4.62
C THR A 135 -18.93 4.95 -3.62
N ARG A 136 -19.43 4.57 -2.45
CA ARG A 136 -19.82 5.53 -1.39
C ARG A 136 -18.64 6.32 -0.84
N GLU A 137 -17.49 5.68 -0.66
CA GLU A 137 -16.28 6.35 -0.19
C GLU A 137 -15.72 7.30 -1.24
N ALA A 138 -15.68 6.88 -2.51
CA ALA A 138 -15.33 7.78 -3.60
C ALA A 138 -16.28 9.00 -3.69
N GLN A 139 -17.58 8.80 -3.49
CA GLN A 139 -18.55 9.89 -3.40
C GLN A 139 -18.32 10.80 -2.17
N ALA A 140 -17.92 10.23 -1.02
CA ALA A 140 -17.60 11.02 0.17
C ALA A 140 -16.35 11.89 -0.08
N MET A 141 -15.35 11.38 -0.78
CA MET A 141 -14.18 12.15 -1.22
C MET A 141 -14.60 13.30 -2.16
N GLY A 142 -15.49 13.05 -3.11
CA GLY A 142 -16.02 14.09 -3.99
C GLY A 142 -16.72 15.23 -3.23
N ARG A 143 -17.30 14.94 -2.04
CA ARG A 143 -17.92 15.94 -1.15
C ARG A 143 -16.91 16.71 -0.29
N LEU A 144 -15.66 16.25 -0.22
CA LEU A 144 -14.62 16.90 0.58
C LEU A 144 -14.42 18.36 0.11
N GLY A 145 -14.53 18.60 -1.21
CA GLY A 145 -14.37 19.91 -1.84
C GLY A 145 -12.90 20.26 -2.09
N ASP A 146 -12.68 21.47 -2.59
CA ASP A 146 -11.34 21.92 -2.99
C ASP A 146 -10.54 22.44 -1.80
N HIS A 147 -9.29 21.98 -1.71
CA HIS A 147 -8.30 22.52 -0.78
C HIS A 147 -6.89 22.40 -1.42
N PRO A 148 -5.98 23.37 -1.20
CA PRO A 148 -4.64 23.33 -1.81
C PRO A 148 -3.87 22.02 -1.55
N HIS A 149 -4.06 21.41 -0.38
CA HIS A 149 -3.35 20.21 0.06
C HIS A 149 -4.21 18.93 0.10
N VAL A 150 -5.32 18.92 -0.65
CA VAL A 150 -6.15 17.73 -0.86
C VAL A 150 -6.32 17.51 -2.35
N LEU A 151 -6.18 16.26 -2.79
CA LEU A 151 -6.37 15.90 -4.18
C LEU A 151 -7.87 15.87 -4.49
N SER A 152 -8.33 16.75 -5.36
CA SER A 152 -9.74 16.82 -5.76
C SER A 152 -10.09 15.71 -6.76
N ILE A 153 -11.29 15.14 -6.66
CA ILE A 153 -11.82 14.22 -7.67
C ILE A 153 -12.53 15.05 -8.75
N HIS A 154 -12.12 14.88 -10.00
CA HIS A 154 -12.70 15.57 -11.14
C HIS A 154 -13.97 14.89 -11.63
N ASP A 155 -14.03 13.56 -11.58
CA ASP A 155 -15.16 12.76 -12.02
C ASP A 155 -15.13 11.36 -11.42
N LEU A 156 -16.28 10.71 -11.35
CA LEU A 156 -16.48 9.33 -10.91
C LEU A 156 -17.37 8.64 -11.93
N GLY A 157 -17.02 7.43 -12.30
CA GLY A 157 -17.81 6.65 -13.23
C GLY A 157 -17.59 5.15 -13.09
N GLU A 158 -18.28 4.44 -13.96
CA GLU A 158 -18.15 2.99 -14.11
C GLU A 158 -18.08 2.68 -15.60
N ASP A 159 -17.15 1.82 -15.99
CA ASP A 159 -17.02 1.33 -17.34
C ASP A 159 -16.90 -0.19 -17.33
N ASN A 160 -17.79 -0.89 -18.06
CA ASN A 160 -17.85 -2.37 -18.07
C ASN A 160 -17.89 -3.02 -16.68
N GLY A 161 -18.58 -2.41 -15.71
CA GLY A 161 -18.67 -2.91 -14.33
C GLY A 161 -17.43 -2.62 -13.47
N GLN A 162 -16.46 -1.86 -13.98
CA GLN A 162 -15.29 -1.40 -13.24
C GLN A 162 -15.42 0.07 -12.86
N PRO A 163 -15.49 0.40 -11.56
CA PRO A 163 -15.48 1.78 -11.10
C PRO A 163 -14.14 2.45 -11.42
N TYR A 164 -14.20 3.72 -11.82
CA TYR A 164 -13.02 4.55 -12.00
C TYR A 164 -13.19 5.93 -11.37
N MET A 165 -12.07 6.55 -11.05
CA MET A 165 -11.97 7.94 -10.60
C MET A 165 -11.08 8.72 -11.56
N VAL A 166 -11.47 9.96 -11.83
CA VAL A 166 -10.67 10.90 -12.62
C VAL A 166 -10.09 11.94 -11.67
N LEU A 167 -8.78 12.07 -11.70
CA LEU A 167 -7.98 12.90 -10.81
C LEU A 167 -7.14 13.87 -11.64
N PRO A 168 -6.68 15.00 -11.06
CA PRO A 168 -5.66 15.80 -11.73
C PRO A 168 -4.38 14.98 -11.90
N LEU A 169 -3.67 15.22 -13.00
CA LEU A 169 -2.34 14.65 -13.21
C LEU A 169 -1.36 15.33 -12.25
N MET A 170 -0.54 14.53 -11.57
CA MET A 170 0.41 14.99 -10.55
C MET A 170 1.85 14.75 -11.05
N PRO A 171 2.43 15.72 -11.77
CA PRO A 171 3.71 15.51 -12.46
C PRO A 171 4.91 15.46 -11.53
N GLY A 172 4.77 15.86 -10.27
CA GLY A 172 5.82 15.71 -9.24
C GLY A 172 5.92 14.31 -8.65
N GLY A 173 5.06 13.36 -9.06
CA GLY A 173 4.99 12.01 -8.48
C GLY A 173 4.42 12.01 -7.07
N ASP A 174 4.81 11.05 -6.26
CA ASP A 174 4.46 10.94 -4.85
C ASP A 174 5.70 11.01 -3.94
N VAL A 175 5.46 11.13 -2.63
CA VAL A 175 6.56 11.23 -1.65
C VAL A 175 7.33 9.91 -1.53
N GLU A 176 6.71 8.75 -1.79
CA GLU A 176 7.39 7.45 -1.80
C GLU A 176 8.45 7.40 -2.90
N SER A 177 8.08 7.75 -4.13
CA SER A 177 9.01 7.86 -5.27
C SER A 177 10.09 8.92 -5.02
N LEU A 178 9.73 10.04 -4.35
CA LEU A 178 10.70 11.07 -3.99
C LEU A 178 11.75 10.54 -2.99
N LEU A 179 11.33 9.73 -2.02
CA LEU A 179 12.24 9.08 -1.06
C LEU A 179 13.12 8.01 -1.72
N GLU A 180 12.57 7.24 -2.65
CA GLU A 180 13.32 6.20 -3.37
C GLU A 180 14.52 6.75 -4.15
N ILE A 181 14.38 7.94 -4.75
CA ILE A 181 15.46 8.60 -5.53
C ILE A 181 16.34 9.50 -4.68
N ALA A 182 15.96 9.80 -3.43
CA ALA A 182 16.74 10.68 -2.54
C ALA A 182 18.00 9.97 -2.02
N GLU A 183 19.06 10.74 -1.78
CA GLU A 183 20.29 10.24 -1.16
C GLU A 183 19.99 9.69 0.24
N ASP A 184 20.45 8.48 0.54
CA ASP A 184 20.14 7.75 1.77
C ASP A 184 18.63 7.60 2.06
N HIS A 185 17.76 7.67 1.03
CA HIS A 185 16.30 7.62 1.15
C HIS A 185 15.70 8.66 2.10
N LYS A 186 16.32 9.80 2.28
CA LYS A 186 15.89 10.88 3.19
C LYS A 186 15.83 12.23 2.51
N LEU A 187 14.97 13.09 3.01
CA LEU A 187 14.83 14.47 2.54
C LEU A 187 15.62 15.43 3.44
N PRO A 188 16.05 16.59 2.90
CA PRO A 188 16.50 17.69 3.72
C PRO A 188 15.46 18.04 4.79
N LEU A 189 15.92 18.33 6.01
CA LEU A 189 15.04 18.54 7.15
C LEU A 189 13.99 19.63 6.90
N GLU A 190 14.38 20.72 6.26
CA GLU A 190 13.49 21.84 5.93
C GLU A 190 12.38 21.39 4.96
N GLN A 191 12.72 20.62 3.93
CA GLN A 191 11.75 20.07 2.97
C GLN A 191 10.78 19.11 3.64
N ALA A 192 11.27 18.20 4.50
CA ALA A 192 10.43 17.26 5.24
C ALA A 192 9.44 17.99 6.17
N ILE A 193 9.88 19.04 6.84
CA ILE A 193 9.03 19.87 7.71
C ILE A 193 7.98 20.62 6.89
N ASP A 194 8.35 21.20 5.76
CA ASP A 194 7.41 21.92 4.90
C ASP A 194 6.33 20.98 4.34
N LEU A 195 6.71 19.80 3.83
CA LEU A 195 5.76 18.78 3.40
C LEU A 195 4.82 18.37 4.53
N ALA A 196 5.36 18.10 5.73
CA ALA A 196 4.54 17.74 6.89
C ALA A 196 3.56 18.85 7.28
N ALA A 197 3.97 20.12 7.20
CA ALA A 197 3.09 21.26 7.47
C ALA A 197 1.98 21.39 6.43
N GLN A 198 2.26 21.14 5.17
CA GLN A 198 1.26 21.12 4.09
C GLN A 198 0.26 19.99 4.30
N ILE A 199 0.72 18.78 4.64
CA ILE A 199 -0.13 17.63 4.96
C ILE A 199 -1.01 17.92 6.17
N CYS A 200 -0.48 18.53 7.24
CA CYS A 200 -1.28 18.94 8.40
C CYS A 200 -2.46 19.83 8.01
N ARG A 201 -2.25 20.82 7.12
CA ARG A 201 -3.35 21.70 6.63
C ARG A 201 -4.41 20.92 5.86
N GLY A 202 -3.99 19.96 5.03
CA GLY A 202 -4.92 19.06 4.33
C GLY A 202 -5.72 18.17 5.27
N LEU A 203 -5.06 17.61 6.30
CA LEU A 203 -5.72 16.80 7.34
C LEU A 203 -6.68 17.64 8.18
N GLU A 204 -6.29 18.84 8.62
CA GLU A 204 -7.16 19.77 9.36
C GLU A 204 -8.45 20.03 8.59
N PHE A 205 -8.36 20.30 7.28
CA PHE A 205 -9.51 20.50 6.42
C PHE A 205 -10.40 19.24 6.34
N ALA A 206 -9.84 18.06 6.14
CA ALA A 206 -10.59 16.81 6.08
C ALA A 206 -11.26 16.48 7.42
N HIS A 207 -10.53 16.64 8.53
CA HIS A 207 -11.03 16.40 9.88
C HIS A 207 -12.15 17.38 10.27
N SER A 208 -12.09 18.64 9.82
CA SER A 208 -13.18 19.62 10.03
C SER A 208 -14.50 19.17 9.38
N LYS A 209 -14.41 18.29 8.38
CA LYS A 209 -15.55 17.67 7.69
C LYS A 209 -15.86 16.25 8.21
N SER A 210 -15.26 15.86 9.34
CA SER A 210 -15.41 14.54 9.95
C SER A 210 -14.93 13.38 9.05
N ILE A 211 -13.97 13.66 8.16
CA ILE A 211 -13.35 12.66 7.28
C ILE A 211 -11.95 12.37 7.81
N VAL A 212 -11.70 11.09 8.16
CA VAL A 212 -10.40 10.55 8.60
C VAL A 212 -9.79 9.77 7.45
N HIS A 213 -8.49 9.93 7.20
CA HIS A 213 -7.81 9.33 6.06
C HIS A 213 -7.62 7.81 6.19
N ARG A 214 -7.14 7.33 7.35
CA ARG A 214 -7.01 5.93 7.74
C ARG A 214 -5.90 5.10 7.05
N ASP A 215 -5.28 5.62 6.02
CA ASP A 215 -4.17 4.97 5.27
C ASP A 215 -3.14 6.01 4.82
N LEU A 216 -2.73 6.90 5.73
CA LEU A 216 -1.76 7.94 5.41
C LEU A 216 -0.35 7.33 5.32
N LYS A 217 0.29 7.48 4.15
CA LYS A 217 1.63 6.96 3.83
C LYS A 217 2.26 7.78 2.70
N PRO A 218 3.58 7.67 2.46
CA PRO A 218 4.27 8.45 1.42
C PRO A 218 3.63 8.32 0.03
N GLY A 219 3.25 7.12 -0.41
CA GLY A 219 2.61 6.88 -1.71
C GLY A 219 1.20 7.45 -1.88
N ASN A 220 0.58 7.98 -0.79
CA ASN A 220 -0.70 8.68 -0.85
C ASN A 220 -0.54 10.20 -0.79
N ILE A 221 0.69 10.73 -0.77
CA ILE A 221 1.02 12.15 -0.81
C ILE A 221 1.59 12.49 -2.17
N TRP A 222 0.80 13.14 -2.98
CA TRP A 222 1.12 13.51 -4.36
C TRP A 222 1.72 14.91 -4.42
N LEU A 223 2.60 15.14 -5.39
CA LEU A 223 3.28 16.41 -5.58
C LEU A 223 2.87 17.04 -6.91
N THR A 224 2.55 18.32 -6.88
CA THR A 224 2.41 19.14 -8.08
C THR A 224 3.77 19.44 -8.71
N ALA A 225 3.79 20.02 -9.90
CA ALA A 225 5.02 20.42 -10.58
C ALA A 225 5.89 21.41 -9.78
N ASP A 226 5.26 22.22 -8.93
CA ASP A 226 5.94 23.19 -8.05
C ASP A 226 6.28 22.62 -6.66
N GLY A 227 6.06 21.31 -6.44
CA GLY A 227 6.35 20.62 -5.18
C GLY A 227 5.30 20.78 -4.09
N THR A 228 4.11 21.35 -4.41
CA THR A 228 3.00 21.43 -3.43
C THR A 228 2.45 20.03 -3.15
N ALA A 229 2.38 19.66 -1.87
CA ALA A 229 1.83 18.37 -1.45
C ALA A 229 0.30 18.35 -1.44
N LYS A 230 -0.28 17.26 -1.94
CA LYS A 230 -1.71 16.98 -1.92
C LYS A 230 -1.97 15.56 -1.41
N ILE A 231 -2.81 15.44 -0.40
CA ILE A 231 -3.25 14.16 0.15
C ILE A 231 -4.27 13.53 -0.80
N GLY A 232 -3.99 12.33 -1.27
CA GLY A 232 -4.89 11.52 -2.09
C GLY A 232 -5.45 10.31 -1.34
N ASP A 233 -6.31 9.55 -1.98
CA ASP A 233 -6.81 8.24 -1.52
C ASP A 233 -7.47 8.20 -0.13
N PHE A 234 -8.18 9.26 0.27
CA PHE A 234 -8.97 9.27 1.51
C PHE A 234 -9.96 8.09 1.55
N GLY A 235 -9.89 7.29 2.61
CA GLY A 235 -10.93 6.31 2.96
C GLY A 235 -11.07 5.06 2.07
N LEU A 236 -10.49 5.02 0.86
CA LEU A 236 -10.59 3.87 -0.05
C LEU A 236 -10.03 2.57 0.57
N ALA A 237 -9.13 2.68 1.54
CA ALA A 237 -8.55 1.55 2.23
C ALA A 237 -9.58 0.74 3.01
N VAL A 238 -10.49 1.40 3.73
CA VAL A 238 -11.42 0.76 4.68
C VAL A 238 -12.50 -0.05 3.98
N ALA A 239 -12.97 0.40 2.80
CA ALA A 239 -13.94 -0.35 2.04
C ALA A 239 -13.40 -1.69 1.53
N ILE A 240 -12.11 -1.74 1.21
CA ILE A 240 -11.45 -2.91 0.63
C ILE A 240 -10.86 -3.81 1.72
N ASP A 241 -10.27 -3.22 2.79
CA ASP A 241 -9.48 -3.98 3.77
C ASP A 241 -10.31 -4.74 4.81
N ARG A 242 -11.54 -4.31 5.16
CA ARG A 242 -12.40 -5.11 6.06
C ARG A 242 -12.73 -6.50 5.51
N SER A 243 -12.67 -6.68 4.19
CA SER A 243 -12.84 -7.98 3.54
C SER A 243 -11.54 -8.79 3.43
N ARG A 244 -10.37 -8.16 3.63
CA ARG A 244 -9.04 -8.74 3.41
C ARG A 244 -8.16 -8.83 4.66
N LEU A 245 -8.57 -8.26 5.79
CA LEU A 245 -7.85 -8.35 7.08
C LEU A 245 -7.65 -9.79 7.59
N THR A 246 -8.32 -10.76 6.94
CA THR A 246 -8.22 -12.20 7.24
C THR A 246 -7.53 -13.01 6.15
N GLN A 247 -7.04 -12.39 5.08
CA GLN A 247 -6.26 -13.08 4.04
C GLN A 247 -4.76 -12.77 4.22
N GLU A 248 -3.97 -13.81 4.35
CA GLU A 248 -2.51 -13.81 4.31
C GLU A 248 -2.02 -13.04 3.08
N GLY A 249 -1.22 -11.98 3.30
CA GLY A 249 -0.66 -11.16 2.22
C GLY A 249 -0.77 -9.65 2.42
N MET A 250 -0.89 -9.14 3.66
CA MET A 250 -0.75 -7.72 3.92
C MET A 250 0.68 -7.29 3.58
N MET A 251 0.86 -6.51 2.49
CA MET A 251 2.18 -6.05 2.06
C MET A 251 2.86 -5.30 3.22
N VAL A 252 4.09 -5.68 3.53
CA VAL A 252 4.93 -5.13 4.63
C VAL A 252 4.94 -3.58 4.61
N GLY A 253 4.98 -2.94 3.45
CA GLY A 253 4.99 -1.48 3.32
C GLY A 253 3.76 -0.75 3.88
N THR A 254 2.58 -1.37 3.88
CA THR A 254 1.35 -0.70 4.36
C THR A 254 1.27 -0.60 5.88
N VAL A 255 1.88 -1.53 6.63
CA VAL A 255 1.83 -1.54 8.09
C VAL A 255 2.85 -0.61 8.76
N SER A 256 3.84 -0.12 8.01
CA SER A 256 4.93 0.73 8.54
C SER A 256 4.46 2.08 9.12
N TYR A 257 3.24 2.51 8.79
CA TYR A 257 2.64 3.77 9.24
C TYR A 257 1.34 3.55 10.00
N MET A 258 0.97 2.28 10.25
CA MET A 258 -0.33 1.92 10.84
C MET A 258 -0.41 2.36 12.30
N PRO A 259 -1.44 3.13 12.71
CA PRO A 259 -1.61 3.50 14.10
C PRO A 259 -2.00 2.28 14.95
N PRO A 260 -1.54 2.21 16.23
CA PRO A 260 -1.75 1.05 17.10
C PRO A 260 -3.23 0.72 17.34
N GLU A 261 -4.11 1.72 17.43
CA GLU A 261 -5.55 1.50 17.58
C GLU A 261 -6.16 0.82 16.35
N GLN A 262 -5.69 1.13 15.15
CA GLN A 262 -6.13 0.48 13.91
C GLN A 262 -5.67 -0.98 13.86
N ALA A 263 -4.43 -1.23 14.26
CA ALA A 263 -3.85 -2.57 14.34
C ALA A 263 -4.60 -3.47 15.33
N MET A 264 -5.12 -2.89 16.43
CA MET A 264 -5.92 -3.58 17.44
C MET A 264 -7.42 -3.67 17.10
N GLY A 265 -7.86 -3.19 15.92
CA GLY A 265 -9.26 -3.17 15.51
C GLY A 265 -10.13 -2.14 16.26
N GLY A 266 -9.51 -1.15 16.88
CA GLY A 266 -10.18 -0.05 17.57
C GLY A 266 -10.68 1.04 16.61
N ASP A 267 -11.27 2.10 17.19
CA ASP A 267 -11.79 3.23 16.44
C ASP A 267 -10.66 4.11 15.91
N VAL A 268 -10.66 4.34 14.60
CA VAL A 268 -9.72 5.24 13.93
C VAL A 268 -10.27 6.66 13.99
N THR A 269 -9.45 7.58 14.47
CA THR A 269 -9.80 8.98 14.75
C THR A 269 -8.86 9.95 14.01
N PRO A 270 -9.08 11.26 14.03
CA PRO A 270 -8.11 12.23 13.52
C PRO A 270 -6.70 12.07 14.09
N GLN A 271 -6.57 11.61 15.35
CA GLN A 271 -5.27 11.32 15.97
C GLN A 271 -4.53 10.17 15.30
N SER A 272 -5.24 9.21 14.74
CA SER A 272 -4.67 8.12 13.96
C SER A 272 -3.92 8.61 12.72
N ASP A 273 -4.48 9.58 11.98
CA ASP A 273 -3.81 10.19 10.84
C ASP A 273 -2.56 10.98 11.28
N LEU A 274 -2.61 11.66 12.43
CA LEU A 274 -1.44 12.35 12.98
C LEU A 274 -0.33 11.38 13.40
N TYR A 275 -0.70 10.20 13.91
CA TYR A 275 0.26 9.13 14.18
C TYR A 275 0.97 8.68 12.90
N SER A 276 0.20 8.38 11.86
CA SER A 276 0.74 7.97 10.54
C SER A 276 1.62 9.05 9.93
N LEU A 277 1.21 10.34 10.04
CA LEU A 277 2.05 11.47 9.63
C LEU A 277 3.38 11.52 10.43
N GLY A 278 3.34 11.24 11.73
CA GLY A 278 4.54 11.14 12.56
C GLY A 278 5.50 10.05 12.07
N ALA A 279 4.97 8.85 11.76
CA ALA A 279 5.77 7.75 11.23
C ALA A 279 6.36 8.08 9.84
N MET A 280 5.58 8.72 8.98
CA MET A 280 6.03 9.18 7.67
C MET A 280 7.08 10.29 7.77
N LEU A 281 6.91 11.28 8.66
CA LEU A 281 7.92 12.32 8.90
C LEU A 281 9.22 11.72 9.44
N TYR A 282 9.12 10.70 10.31
CA TYR A 282 10.30 9.96 10.76
C TYR A 282 11.08 9.39 9.58
N GLU A 283 10.39 8.72 8.65
CA GLU A 283 11.04 8.17 7.46
C GLU A 283 11.63 9.25 6.58
N MET A 284 10.90 10.33 6.29
CA MET A 284 11.40 11.44 5.48
C MET A 284 12.73 12.01 6.00
N VAL A 285 12.95 12.04 7.32
CA VAL A 285 14.18 12.58 7.92
C VAL A 285 15.24 11.54 8.25
N CYS A 286 14.85 10.27 8.43
CA CYS A 286 15.76 9.19 8.84
C CYS A 286 16.13 8.24 7.70
N GLY A 287 15.44 8.29 6.55
CA GLY A 287 15.60 7.40 5.42
C GLY A 287 15.02 5.99 5.64
N ARG A 288 14.24 5.80 6.70
CA ARG A 288 13.62 4.52 7.05
C ARG A 288 12.43 4.74 7.98
N PRO A 289 11.39 3.91 7.92
CA PRO A 289 10.28 4.00 8.87
C PRO A 289 10.73 3.74 10.32
N PRO A 290 9.93 4.16 11.33
CA PRO A 290 10.31 4.04 12.74
C PRO A 290 10.51 2.60 13.20
N PHE A 291 9.81 1.65 12.59
CA PHE A 291 9.86 0.23 12.90
C PHE A 291 10.10 -0.59 11.65
N LEU A 292 10.93 -1.63 11.78
CA LEU A 292 11.25 -2.60 10.75
C LEU A 292 11.09 -4.01 11.32
N GLY A 293 10.74 -4.96 10.48
CA GLY A 293 10.60 -6.36 10.84
C GLY A 293 10.49 -7.23 9.60
N ASP A 294 10.69 -8.52 9.76
CA ASP A 294 10.68 -9.49 8.68
C ASP A 294 9.25 -9.80 8.19
N ASP A 295 8.26 -9.50 9.04
CA ASP A 295 6.84 -9.67 8.72
C ASP A 295 5.97 -8.52 9.25
N SER A 296 4.74 -8.46 8.78
CA SER A 296 3.75 -7.45 9.17
C SER A 296 3.38 -7.53 10.66
N VAL A 297 3.39 -8.73 11.25
CA VAL A 297 3.01 -8.94 12.67
C VAL A 297 4.09 -8.37 13.59
N ALA A 298 5.37 -8.56 13.25
CA ALA A 298 6.50 -8.00 13.97
C ALA A 298 6.47 -6.46 13.95
N ILE A 299 6.19 -5.84 12.80
CA ILE A 299 6.07 -4.39 12.66
C ILE A 299 4.88 -3.86 13.48
N ILE A 300 3.70 -4.49 13.36
CA ILE A 300 2.50 -4.14 14.13
C ILE A 300 2.78 -4.26 15.64
N GLY A 301 3.43 -5.33 16.06
CA GLY A 301 3.81 -5.53 17.47
C GLY A 301 4.69 -4.38 18.02
N GLN A 302 5.60 -3.85 17.19
CA GLN A 302 6.43 -2.70 17.55
C GLN A 302 5.61 -1.41 17.62
N HIS A 303 4.68 -1.15 16.70
CA HIS A 303 3.76 0.00 16.77
C HIS A 303 2.95 0.03 18.05
N ILE A 304 2.57 -1.13 18.58
CA ILE A 304 1.77 -1.25 19.82
C ILE A 304 2.64 -1.12 21.08
N ASN A 305 3.83 -1.72 21.10
CA ASN A 305 4.57 -1.99 22.33
C ASN A 305 5.92 -1.27 22.44
N THR A 306 6.48 -0.73 21.34
CA THR A 306 7.85 -0.25 21.32
C THR A 306 7.93 1.25 21.06
N PRO A 307 8.62 2.06 21.86
CA PRO A 307 8.88 3.45 21.51
C PRO A 307 9.88 3.52 20.35
N PRO A 308 9.69 4.46 19.40
CA PRO A 308 10.63 4.61 18.30
C PRO A 308 11.98 5.12 18.78
N VAL A 309 13.04 4.74 18.07
CA VAL A 309 14.38 5.30 18.29
C VAL A 309 14.34 6.80 17.94
N ALA A 310 15.01 7.63 18.74
CA ALA A 310 15.00 9.07 18.46
C ALA A 310 15.65 9.38 17.09
N PRO A 311 15.05 10.25 16.26
CA PRO A 311 15.58 10.59 14.93
C PRO A 311 17.05 11.05 14.95
N THR A 312 17.49 11.68 16.03
CA THR A 312 18.89 12.12 16.23
C THR A 312 19.93 11.00 16.19
N TRP A 313 19.53 9.75 16.33
CA TRP A 313 20.41 8.59 16.17
C TRP A 313 20.68 8.25 14.70
N HIS A 314 19.73 8.59 13.83
CA HIS A 314 19.79 8.29 12.40
C HIS A 314 20.14 9.52 11.57
N ASN A 315 19.84 10.72 12.08
CA ASN A 315 20.15 11.99 11.43
C ASN A 315 20.61 13.03 12.48
N SER A 316 21.89 13.38 12.43
CA SER A 316 22.49 14.34 13.36
C SER A 316 22.00 15.78 13.20
N GLU A 317 21.39 16.12 12.05
CA GLU A 317 20.80 17.44 11.78
C GLU A 317 19.47 17.64 12.52
N CYS A 318 18.85 16.55 12.99
CA CYS A 318 17.62 16.65 13.77
C CYS A 318 17.87 17.34 15.11
N PRO A 319 17.12 18.42 15.43
CA PRO A 319 17.28 19.15 16.70
C PRO A 319 16.95 18.27 17.90
N ARG A 320 17.77 18.30 18.95
CA ARG A 320 17.61 17.45 20.14
C ARG A 320 16.36 17.76 20.98
N ALA A 321 15.83 18.98 20.94
CA ALA A 321 14.80 19.44 21.87
C ALA A 321 13.35 19.55 21.34
N PRO A 322 13.03 20.10 20.17
CA PRO A 322 11.64 20.26 19.73
C PRO A 322 10.94 18.93 19.41
N TRP A 323 11.68 17.96 18.85
CA TRP A 323 11.15 16.68 18.37
C TRP A 323 10.53 15.81 19.46
N ARG A 324 11.07 15.84 20.68
CA ARG A 324 10.49 15.09 21.80
C ARG A 324 9.06 15.53 22.12
N ARG A 325 8.74 16.81 21.98
CA ARG A 325 7.37 17.30 22.27
C ARG A 325 6.41 17.04 21.12
N SER A 326 6.82 17.25 19.88
CA SER A 326 5.97 17.06 18.68
C SER A 326 5.78 15.56 18.36
N PHE A 327 6.85 14.75 18.37
CA PHE A 327 6.73 13.31 18.18
C PHE A 327 6.01 12.60 19.33
N CYS A 328 6.28 12.98 20.59
CA CYS A 328 5.57 12.42 21.74
C CYS A 328 4.10 12.84 21.82
N ALA A 329 3.69 13.93 21.19
CA ALA A 329 2.28 14.32 21.11
C ALA A 329 1.48 13.44 20.16
N CYS A 330 2.12 12.94 19.08
CA CYS A 330 1.53 12.01 18.11
C CYS A 330 1.59 10.54 18.58
N TRP A 331 2.42 10.22 19.60
CA TRP A 331 2.61 8.86 20.08
C TRP A 331 1.75 8.61 21.32
N PRO A 332 0.85 7.62 21.33
CA PRO A 332 0.03 7.32 22.50
C PRO A 332 0.93 6.91 23.65
N ARG A 333 0.86 7.63 24.77
CA ARG A 333 1.49 7.21 26.02
C ARG A 333 0.71 5.99 26.52
N THR A 334 1.32 4.81 26.45
CA THR A 334 0.91 3.69 27.29
C THR A 334 0.69 4.23 28.71
N ARG A 335 -0.43 3.83 29.35
CA ARG A 335 -0.95 4.33 30.62
C ARG A 335 0.14 4.74 31.61
N ARG A 336 -0.04 5.91 32.22
CA ARG A 336 0.77 6.50 33.29
C ARG A 336 0.81 5.66 34.58
N SER A 337 1.23 4.41 34.56
CA SER A 337 1.33 3.66 35.83
C SER A 337 2.74 3.18 36.20
N ASP A 338 3.74 3.22 35.26
CA ASP A 338 5.03 2.60 35.60
C ASP A 338 6.29 3.28 35.03
N LEU A 339 6.33 4.61 34.90
CA LEU A 339 7.59 5.28 34.63
C LEU A 339 7.82 6.40 35.66
N SER A 340 8.38 6.03 36.80
CA SER A 340 9.21 6.92 37.63
C SER A 340 10.44 7.31 36.78
N LEU A 341 10.29 8.37 35.99
CA LEU A 341 11.43 9.00 35.30
C LEU A 341 12.35 9.60 36.37
N PRO A 342 13.67 9.41 36.27
CA PRO A 342 14.61 10.14 37.13
C PRO A 342 14.47 11.65 36.86
N PRO A 343 14.69 12.51 37.84
CA PRO A 343 14.38 13.95 37.78
C PRO A 343 15.35 14.79 36.92
N THR A 344 16.13 14.16 36.04
CA THR A 344 17.08 14.85 35.14
C THR A 344 16.96 14.34 33.73
N CYS A 345 16.02 14.92 32.98
CA CYS A 345 16.06 14.99 31.50
C CYS A 345 15.30 16.22 31.05
#